data_770c5770a1300304313d708a2b22a7bc
#
_entry.id   770c5770a1300304313d708a2b22a7bc
#
_cell.length_a   1.000
_cell.length_b   1.000
_cell.length_c   1.000
_cell.angle_alpha   90.00
_cell.angle_beta   90.00
_cell.angle_gamma   90.00
#
_symmetry.space_group_name_H-M   'P 1'
#
loop_
_entity.id
_entity.type
_entity.pdbx_description
1 polymer ?
#
loop_
_entity_poly.entity_id
_entity_poly.type
_entity_poly.pdbx_seq_one_letter_code
_entity_poly.pdbx_strand_id
1 'polypeptide(L)'
;MTRRREGYHEKLLQLSNEKNNPNNQGVASIHDMLTAKEEGLEKFLHYDWYRRGSLIDHFLGDGTTLENFYMCKYPEQGDFVDQPYLVETSFKRGVLEIVLSRDGNVWVGDKRNKIRVVKKITLDKKLNEILIDYKIENLEDEMLDIWFGVEFACNFLAPDAPDRYFYFAGYDVKDKKLSSMGVVDGVVSFGIVDEWLGLDMNFYLSKFANVWRFPLESISLSEAGFERVYQGSVILLNWNIKLSKEWNVQIHKSFKLLK
;
A
#
# COMPACT_ATOMS: atom_id res chain seq x y z
N MET A 1 6.28 -2.86 6.41
CA MET A 1 6.33 -1.60 7.21
C MET A 1 5.06 -1.54 8.05
N THR A 2 5.04 -0.78 9.15
CA THR A 2 3.84 -0.69 10.01
C THR A 2 3.91 0.60 10.82
N ARG A 3 2.87 1.41 10.76
CA ARG A 3 2.72 2.58 11.63
C ARG A 3 2.16 2.10 12.96
N ARG A 4 2.97 2.18 14.01
CA ARG A 4 2.62 1.73 15.36
C ARG A 4 2.35 2.92 16.28
N ARG A 5 1.52 2.68 17.29
CA ARG A 5 1.35 3.65 18.38
C ARG A 5 2.59 3.59 19.28
N GLU A 6 3.19 4.75 19.51
CA GLU A 6 4.33 4.91 20.38
C GLU A 6 3.95 5.81 21.58
N GLY A 7 4.59 5.59 22.73
CA GLY A 7 4.23 6.33 23.95
C GLY A 7 4.40 7.85 23.84
N TYR A 8 5.32 8.31 22.99
CA TYR A 8 5.52 9.73 22.77
C TYR A 8 4.44 10.40 21.89
N HIS A 9 3.58 9.64 21.20
CA HIS A 9 2.46 10.20 20.43
C HIS A 9 1.43 10.91 21.32
N GLU A 10 1.29 10.46 22.58
CA GLU A 10 0.40 11.11 23.54
C GLU A 10 0.88 12.53 23.90
N LYS A 11 2.21 12.71 24.00
CA LYS A 11 2.80 14.04 24.22
C LYS A 11 2.52 14.98 23.04
N LEU A 12 2.61 14.48 21.80
CA LEU A 12 2.27 15.29 20.62
C LEU A 12 0.81 15.73 20.63
N LEU A 13 -0.11 14.83 20.99
CA LEU A 13 -1.55 15.16 21.11
C LEU A 13 -1.80 16.19 22.22
N GLN A 14 -1.11 16.10 23.35
CA GLN A 14 -1.20 17.08 24.44
C GLN A 14 -0.72 18.46 23.98
N LEU A 15 0.44 18.55 23.33
CA LEU A 15 0.99 19.79 22.77
C LEU A 15 0.04 20.45 21.75
N SER A 16 -0.59 19.63 20.89
CA SER A 16 -1.58 20.12 19.92
C SER A 16 -2.83 20.70 20.61
N ASN A 17 -3.33 20.03 21.64
CA ASN A 17 -4.48 20.49 22.42
C ASN A 17 -4.20 21.76 23.20
N GLU A 18 -3.00 21.91 23.78
CA GLU A 18 -2.58 23.10 24.52
C GLU A 18 -2.45 24.33 23.61
N LYS A 19 -1.89 24.15 22.40
CA LYS A 19 -1.83 25.23 21.40
C LYS A 19 -3.21 25.72 20.95
N ASN A 20 -4.20 24.82 20.91
CA ASN A 20 -5.56 25.14 20.50
C ASN A 20 -6.43 25.70 21.64
N ASN A 21 -5.91 25.80 22.86
CA ASN A 21 -6.64 26.32 24.01
C ASN A 21 -6.20 27.77 24.36
N PRO A 22 -6.98 28.81 24.02
CA PRO A 22 -6.58 30.21 24.19
C PRO A 22 -6.42 30.68 25.65
N ASN A 23 -6.78 29.82 26.62
CA ASN A 23 -6.73 30.16 28.06
C ASN A 23 -5.45 29.69 28.77
N ASN A 24 -4.53 29.04 28.08
CA ASN A 24 -3.32 28.48 28.70
C ASN A 24 -2.13 29.45 28.58
N GLN A 25 -2.10 30.50 29.40
CA GLN A 25 -0.94 31.41 29.58
C GLN A 25 0.06 30.86 30.61
N GLY A 26 0.21 29.54 30.70
CA GLY A 26 1.23 28.91 31.54
C GLY A 26 2.63 29.16 30.98
N VAL A 27 3.56 29.61 31.82
CA VAL A 27 4.98 29.73 31.49
C VAL A 27 5.52 28.32 31.20
N ALA A 28 5.69 27.98 29.93
CA ALA A 28 6.33 26.73 29.53
C ALA A 28 7.75 26.71 30.06
N SER A 29 8.13 25.66 30.80
CA SER A 29 9.50 25.41 31.19
C SER A 29 10.36 25.15 29.94
N ILE A 30 11.59 25.67 29.93
CA ILE A 30 12.56 25.45 28.84
C ILE A 30 12.81 23.93 28.59
N HIS A 31 12.59 23.08 29.59
CA HIS A 31 12.69 21.62 29.50
C HIS A 31 11.47 20.95 28.85
N ASP A 32 10.34 21.64 28.71
CA ASP A 32 9.10 21.13 28.12
C ASP A 32 8.94 21.52 26.63
N MET A 33 9.90 22.24 26.07
CA MET A 33 9.90 22.63 24.66
C MET A 33 10.27 21.46 23.72
N LEU A 34 9.48 20.39 23.74
CA LEU A 34 9.46 19.47 22.62
C LEU A 34 8.84 20.22 21.44
N THR A 35 9.69 20.70 20.54
CA THR A 35 9.24 21.42 19.34
C THR A 35 8.79 20.43 18.28
N ALA A 36 7.67 20.70 17.65
CA ALA A 36 7.31 20.01 16.41
C ALA A 36 7.99 20.74 15.26
N LYS A 37 8.70 20.03 14.38
CA LYS A 37 9.33 20.61 13.19
C LYS A 37 8.33 21.14 12.17
N GLU A 38 7.11 20.61 12.21
CA GLU A 38 5.98 20.99 11.35
C GLU A 38 4.73 21.17 12.23
N GLU A 39 3.81 22.02 11.78
CA GLU A 39 2.49 22.12 12.40
C GLU A 39 1.55 21.04 11.90
N GLY A 40 0.63 20.59 12.76
CA GLY A 40 -0.40 19.62 12.35
C GLY A 40 0.08 18.18 12.26
N LEU A 41 1.22 17.82 12.87
CA LEU A 41 1.76 16.45 12.89
C LEU A 41 0.79 15.45 13.50
N GLU A 42 -0.08 15.87 14.42
CA GLU A 42 -1.12 15.04 15.03
C GLU A 42 -2.09 14.43 13.99
N LYS A 43 -2.28 15.10 12.84
CA LYS A 43 -3.14 14.63 11.74
C LYS A 43 -2.56 13.42 11.02
N PHE A 44 -1.28 13.16 11.19
CA PHE A 44 -0.56 12.03 10.58
C PHE A 44 -0.40 10.84 11.54
N LEU A 45 -0.99 10.90 12.73
CA LEU A 45 -1.02 9.79 13.68
C LEU A 45 -2.04 8.74 13.24
N HIS A 46 -1.66 7.95 12.24
CA HIS A 46 -2.42 6.80 11.78
C HIS A 46 -1.71 5.52 12.18
N TYR A 47 -2.48 4.49 12.52
CA TYR A 47 -1.95 3.21 12.99
C TYR A 47 -2.48 2.08 12.11
N ASP A 48 -1.55 1.22 11.67
CA ASP A 48 -1.91 0.07 10.84
C ASP A 48 -2.26 -1.11 11.74
N TRP A 49 -3.38 -1.78 11.43
CA TRP A 49 -3.79 -3.01 12.13
C TRP A 49 -3.12 -4.25 11.54
N TYR A 50 -2.45 -4.13 10.38
CA TYR A 50 -1.66 -5.17 9.75
C TYR A 50 -0.29 -4.62 9.30
N ARG A 51 0.62 -5.53 8.96
CA ARG A 51 1.93 -5.16 8.44
C ARG A 51 1.82 -4.88 6.94
N ARG A 52 1.96 -3.63 6.52
CA ARG A 52 1.99 -3.26 5.12
C ARG A 52 3.21 -3.86 4.41
N GLY A 53 2.98 -4.46 3.27
CA GLY A 53 3.99 -5.16 2.48
C GLY A 53 3.61 -5.23 1.01
N SER A 54 4.21 -6.15 0.28
CA SER A 54 3.86 -6.41 -1.11
C SER A 54 3.09 -7.72 -1.24
N LEU A 55 2.16 -7.77 -2.20
CA LEU A 55 1.28 -8.90 -2.47
C LEU A 55 0.30 -9.20 -1.32
N ILE A 56 -0.15 -8.17 -0.62
CA ILE A 56 -1.23 -8.30 0.35
C ILE A 56 -2.56 -8.20 -0.39
N ASP A 57 -3.43 -9.18 -0.15
CA ASP A 57 -4.72 -9.28 -0.79
C ASP A 57 -5.79 -8.66 0.08
N HIS A 58 -6.53 -7.73 -0.51
CA HIS A 58 -7.65 -7.02 0.11
C HIS A 58 -8.94 -7.32 -0.62
N PHE A 59 -10.02 -7.39 0.14
CA PHE A 59 -11.38 -7.36 -0.39
C PHE A 59 -12.09 -6.15 0.24
N LEU A 60 -12.14 -5.09 -0.53
CA LEU A 60 -12.58 -3.78 -0.05
C LEU A 60 -14.11 -3.75 0.05
N GLY A 61 -14.60 -3.18 1.14
CA GLY A 61 -16.03 -2.98 1.31
C GLY A 61 -16.50 -1.65 0.72
N ASP A 62 -17.82 -1.54 0.57
CA ASP A 62 -18.46 -0.30 0.15
C ASP A 62 -18.06 0.86 1.06
N GLY A 63 -17.84 2.04 0.47
CA GLY A 63 -17.38 3.22 1.19
C GLY A 63 -15.88 3.27 1.46
N THR A 64 -15.09 2.30 0.95
CA THR A 64 -13.63 2.41 0.97
C THR A 64 -13.20 3.55 0.04
N THR A 65 -12.44 4.49 0.58
CA THR A 65 -11.81 5.59 -0.15
C THR A 65 -10.30 5.53 0.00
N LEU A 66 -9.57 6.24 -0.85
CA LEU A 66 -8.12 6.35 -0.72
C LEU A 66 -7.73 6.85 0.68
N GLU A 67 -8.45 7.85 1.22
CA GLU A 67 -8.17 8.45 2.53
C GLU A 67 -8.36 7.45 3.66
N ASN A 68 -9.49 6.72 3.69
CA ASN A 68 -9.72 5.76 4.78
C ASN A 68 -8.82 4.53 4.66
N PHE A 69 -8.43 4.12 3.44
CA PHE A 69 -7.42 3.09 3.21
C PHE A 69 -6.02 3.56 3.65
N TYR A 70 -5.64 4.82 3.33
CA TYR A 70 -4.42 5.45 3.84
C TYR A 70 -4.39 5.49 5.37
N MET A 71 -5.48 5.89 6.00
CA MET A 71 -5.62 5.94 7.46
C MET A 71 -5.71 4.55 8.11
N CYS A 72 -5.81 3.48 7.32
CA CYS A 72 -6.06 2.10 7.77
C CYS A 72 -7.39 1.94 8.54
N LYS A 73 -8.42 2.69 8.11
CA LYS A 73 -9.78 2.75 8.69
C LYS A 73 -10.85 2.45 7.64
N TYR A 74 -10.62 1.47 6.82
CA TYR A 74 -11.51 1.02 5.75
C TYR A 74 -12.21 -0.28 6.14
N PRO A 75 -13.37 -0.60 5.55
CA PRO A 75 -14.02 -1.88 5.75
C PRO A 75 -13.33 -2.96 4.90
N GLU A 76 -12.59 -3.85 5.55
CA GLU A 76 -12.06 -5.07 4.94
C GLU A 76 -13.13 -6.16 4.95
N GLN A 77 -13.48 -6.70 3.79
CA GLN A 77 -14.50 -7.73 3.62
C GLN A 77 -13.91 -9.12 3.46
N GLY A 78 -12.60 -9.25 3.39
CA GLY A 78 -11.89 -10.52 3.27
C GLY A 78 -11.19 -10.96 4.57
N ASP A 79 -10.96 -12.26 4.70
CA ASP A 79 -10.10 -12.81 5.75
C ASP A 79 -8.72 -13.22 5.19
N PHE A 80 -8.13 -12.39 4.31
CA PHE A 80 -6.87 -12.69 3.61
C PHE A 80 -5.69 -11.87 4.13
N VAL A 81 -5.93 -10.69 4.66
CA VAL A 81 -4.89 -9.80 5.17
C VAL A 81 -4.20 -10.44 6.38
N ASP A 82 -2.87 -10.46 6.36
CA ASP A 82 -2.01 -10.98 7.44
C ASP A 82 -2.27 -12.47 7.79
N GLN A 83 -2.75 -13.24 6.82
CA GLN A 83 -3.06 -14.65 6.99
C GLN A 83 -2.07 -15.55 6.24
N PRO A 84 -1.80 -16.77 6.75
CA PRO A 84 -0.89 -17.69 6.09
C PRO A 84 -1.49 -18.27 4.81
N TYR A 85 -0.62 -18.50 3.82
CA TYR A 85 -0.90 -19.22 2.57
C TYR A 85 -0.17 -20.54 2.58
N LEU A 86 -0.73 -21.55 1.94
CA LEU A 86 0.01 -22.76 1.55
C LEU A 86 1.04 -22.35 0.49
N VAL A 87 2.25 -22.86 0.63
CA VAL A 87 3.37 -22.48 -0.23
C VAL A 87 3.94 -23.73 -0.92
N GLU A 88 3.97 -23.68 -2.25
CA GLU A 88 4.67 -24.66 -3.07
C GLU A 88 5.77 -23.95 -3.86
N THR A 89 6.94 -24.59 -3.97
CA THR A 89 8.06 -24.01 -4.72
C THR A 89 8.64 -25.00 -5.68
N SER A 90 9.04 -24.54 -6.85
CA SER A 90 9.81 -25.33 -7.82
C SER A 90 10.94 -24.50 -8.41
N PHE A 91 12.11 -25.13 -8.60
CA PHE A 91 13.23 -24.51 -9.29
C PHE A 91 13.71 -25.40 -10.42
N LYS A 92 13.50 -24.96 -11.65
CA LYS A 92 13.88 -25.73 -12.85
C LYS A 92 14.51 -24.83 -13.90
N ARG A 93 15.68 -25.23 -14.42
CA ARG A 93 16.38 -24.54 -15.52
C ARG A 93 16.65 -23.05 -15.28
N GLY A 94 16.80 -22.63 -14.00
CA GLY A 94 17.05 -21.25 -13.62
C GLY A 94 15.81 -20.41 -13.43
N VAL A 95 14.63 -21.01 -13.49
CA VAL A 95 13.34 -20.37 -13.17
C VAL A 95 12.88 -20.87 -11.80
N LEU A 96 12.61 -19.93 -10.90
CA LEU A 96 11.97 -20.17 -9.61
C LEU A 96 10.48 -19.85 -9.75
N GLU A 97 9.64 -20.82 -9.42
CA GLU A 97 8.19 -20.62 -9.27
C GLU A 97 7.81 -20.82 -7.81
N ILE A 98 7.01 -19.88 -7.29
CA ILE A 98 6.43 -19.92 -5.96
C ILE A 98 4.92 -19.79 -6.14
N VAL A 99 4.20 -20.81 -5.69
CA VAL A 99 2.73 -20.81 -5.71
C VAL A 99 2.25 -20.66 -4.28
N LEU A 100 1.44 -19.63 -4.05
CA LEU A 100 0.78 -19.33 -2.78
C LEU A 100 -0.72 -19.54 -2.98
N SER A 101 -1.34 -20.40 -2.17
CA SER A 101 -2.79 -20.63 -2.24
C SER A 101 -3.43 -20.54 -0.86
N ARG A 102 -4.64 -19.98 -0.81
CA ARG A 102 -5.44 -19.86 0.40
C ARG A 102 -6.93 -19.97 0.07
N ASP A 103 -7.62 -20.84 0.80
CA ASP A 103 -9.07 -20.83 0.90
C ASP A 103 -9.46 -19.90 2.05
N GLY A 104 -10.35 -18.97 1.78
CA GLY A 104 -10.80 -17.98 2.72
C GLY A 104 -12.22 -17.55 2.43
N ASN A 105 -12.63 -16.43 3.01
CA ASN A 105 -14.00 -15.94 2.92
C ASN A 105 -14.01 -14.46 2.55
N VAL A 106 -15.08 -14.08 1.83
CA VAL A 106 -15.42 -12.69 1.56
C VAL A 106 -16.89 -12.46 1.94
N TRP A 107 -17.14 -11.38 2.65
CA TRP A 107 -18.49 -10.96 3.02
C TRP A 107 -19.02 -10.02 1.93
N VAL A 108 -20.16 -10.42 1.33
CA VAL A 108 -20.93 -9.60 0.39
C VAL A 108 -22.26 -9.31 1.06
N GLY A 109 -22.46 -8.10 1.55
CA GLY A 109 -23.50 -7.79 2.51
C GLY A 109 -23.29 -8.60 3.79
N ASP A 110 -24.36 -9.26 4.24
CA ASP A 110 -24.32 -10.12 5.45
C ASP A 110 -23.94 -11.59 5.12
N LYS A 111 -23.75 -11.91 3.83
CA LYS A 111 -23.45 -13.29 3.40
C LYS A 111 -21.96 -13.52 3.33
N ARG A 112 -21.51 -14.58 4.02
CA ARG A 112 -20.17 -15.11 3.97
C ARG A 112 -20.03 -16.07 2.79
N ASN A 113 -19.10 -15.81 1.89
CA ASN A 113 -18.89 -16.60 0.69
C ASN A 113 -17.46 -17.14 0.67
N LYS A 114 -17.29 -18.40 0.29
CA LYS A 114 -15.98 -19.04 0.19
C LYS A 114 -15.35 -18.73 -1.14
N ILE A 115 -14.09 -18.33 -1.09
CA ILE A 115 -13.27 -18.12 -2.29
C ILE A 115 -11.88 -18.72 -2.07
N ARG A 116 -11.17 -18.97 -3.18
CA ARG A 116 -9.75 -19.32 -3.17
C ARG A 116 -8.96 -18.24 -3.89
N VAL A 117 -7.86 -17.82 -3.30
CA VAL A 117 -6.85 -16.96 -3.95
C VAL A 117 -5.60 -17.80 -4.21
N VAL A 118 -5.14 -17.79 -5.45
CA VAL A 118 -3.88 -18.40 -5.86
C VAL A 118 -3.00 -17.30 -6.47
N LYS A 119 -1.76 -17.22 -6.03
CA LYS A 119 -0.71 -16.34 -6.56
C LYS A 119 0.45 -17.20 -7.04
N LYS A 120 0.79 -17.13 -8.31
CA LYS A 120 1.99 -17.76 -8.83
C LYS A 120 3.03 -16.67 -9.15
N ILE A 121 4.17 -16.73 -8.47
CA ILE A 121 5.28 -15.78 -8.64
C ILE A 121 6.37 -16.51 -9.40
N THR A 122 6.78 -15.96 -10.54
CA THR A 122 7.82 -16.52 -11.39
C THR A 122 9.00 -15.56 -11.47
N LEU A 123 10.21 -16.08 -11.19
CA LEU A 123 11.47 -15.36 -11.28
C LEU A 123 12.42 -16.15 -12.18
N ASP A 124 12.86 -15.55 -13.29
CA ASP A 124 13.90 -16.10 -14.15
C ASP A 124 15.23 -15.40 -13.85
N LYS A 125 16.27 -16.18 -13.52
CA LYS A 125 17.61 -15.65 -13.23
C LYS A 125 18.25 -14.84 -14.36
N LYS A 126 17.72 -14.92 -15.58
CA LYS A 126 18.20 -14.19 -16.75
C LYS A 126 17.48 -12.87 -16.98
N LEU A 127 16.36 -12.66 -16.28
CA LEU A 127 15.50 -11.52 -16.49
C LEU A 127 15.45 -10.70 -15.20
N ASN A 128 15.44 -9.37 -15.35
CA ASN A 128 15.22 -8.45 -14.23
C ASN A 128 13.71 -8.20 -14.06
N GLU A 129 12.97 -9.29 -13.89
CA GLU A 129 11.50 -9.28 -13.91
C GLU A 129 10.92 -10.21 -12.86
N ILE A 130 9.75 -9.85 -12.36
CA ILE A 130 8.89 -10.69 -11.52
C ILE A 130 7.54 -10.78 -12.22
N LEU A 131 7.14 -11.98 -12.56
CA LEU A 131 5.81 -12.25 -13.11
C LEU A 131 4.92 -12.78 -12.01
N ILE A 132 3.73 -12.20 -11.84
CA ILE A 132 2.79 -12.55 -10.79
C ILE A 132 1.44 -12.82 -11.44
N ASP A 133 1.03 -14.07 -11.43
CA ASP A 133 -0.28 -14.50 -11.92
C ASP A 133 -1.22 -14.67 -10.73
N TYR A 134 -2.30 -13.91 -10.70
CA TYR A 134 -3.38 -14.05 -9.74
C TYR A 134 -4.54 -14.84 -10.35
N LYS A 135 -5.09 -15.74 -9.56
CA LYS A 135 -6.35 -16.44 -9.83
C LYS A 135 -7.24 -16.36 -8.59
N ILE A 136 -8.44 -15.86 -8.75
CA ILE A 136 -9.48 -15.86 -7.73
C ILE A 136 -10.58 -16.82 -8.18
N GLU A 137 -10.89 -17.81 -7.37
CA GLU A 137 -11.91 -18.82 -7.64
C GLU A 137 -13.09 -18.64 -6.68
N ASN A 138 -14.28 -18.57 -7.25
CA ASN A 138 -15.52 -18.66 -6.49
C ASN A 138 -15.79 -20.12 -6.16
N LEU A 139 -15.87 -20.45 -4.89
CA LEU A 139 -16.18 -21.79 -4.40
C LEU A 139 -17.67 -22.00 -4.11
N GLU A 140 -18.50 -21.00 -4.46
CA GLU A 140 -19.95 -21.03 -4.36
C GLU A 140 -20.58 -21.04 -5.76
N ASP A 141 -21.87 -21.41 -5.84
CA ASP A 141 -22.61 -21.46 -7.11
C ASP A 141 -23.09 -20.08 -7.58
N GLU A 142 -23.30 -19.16 -6.67
CA GLU A 142 -23.80 -17.80 -6.95
C GLU A 142 -22.68 -16.86 -7.38
N MET A 143 -22.97 -15.98 -8.31
CA MET A 143 -22.04 -14.93 -8.73
C MET A 143 -21.83 -13.91 -7.59
N LEU A 144 -20.59 -13.53 -7.35
CA LEU A 144 -20.20 -12.58 -6.32
C LEU A 144 -19.77 -11.26 -6.96
N ASP A 145 -20.25 -10.16 -6.42
CA ASP A 145 -19.70 -8.83 -6.69
C ASP A 145 -18.68 -8.51 -5.59
N ILE A 146 -17.41 -8.42 -5.96
CA ILE A 146 -16.30 -8.20 -5.03
C ILE A 146 -15.39 -7.07 -5.52
N TRP A 147 -14.80 -6.35 -4.59
CA TRP A 147 -13.79 -5.34 -4.88
C TRP A 147 -12.44 -5.82 -4.38
N PHE A 148 -11.66 -6.39 -5.29
CA PHE A 148 -10.35 -6.98 -4.98
C PHE A 148 -9.22 -5.96 -5.12
N GLY A 149 -8.26 -6.00 -4.20
CA GLY A 149 -7.07 -5.17 -4.22
C GLY A 149 -5.79 -5.95 -3.94
N VAL A 150 -4.70 -5.55 -4.59
CA VAL A 150 -3.35 -6.05 -4.32
C VAL A 150 -2.47 -4.88 -3.88
N GLU A 151 -2.00 -4.93 -2.63
CA GLU A 151 -1.11 -3.92 -2.07
C GLU A 151 0.35 -4.23 -2.41
N PHE A 152 1.09 -3.19 -2.76
CA PHE A 152 2.54 -3.18 -2.87
C PHE A 152 3.11 -2.06 -2.01
N ALA A 153 4.19 -2.36 -1.29
CA ALA A 153 4.96 -1.38 -0.55
C ALA A 153 6.37 -1.26 -1.15
N CYS A 154 6.77 -0.05 -1.51
CA CYS A 154 8.03 0.26 -2.15
C CYS A 154 8.82 1.25 -1.30
N ASN A 155 10.03 0.85 -0.89
CA ASN A 155 10.90 1.67 -0.05
C ASN A 155 11.94 2.39 -0.91
N PHE A 156 11.68 3.65 -1.18
CA PHE A 156 12.62 4.58 -1.77
C PHE A 156 13.00 5.64 -0.73
N LEU A 157 14.04 6.39 -0.99
CA LEU A 157 14.48 7.51 -0.14
C LEU A 157 14.07 8.85 -0.76
N ALA A 158 14.11 9.92 0.05
CA ALA A 158 13.90 11.30 -0.38
C ALA A 158 12.63 11.48 -1.24
N PRO A 159 11.43 11.31 -0.67
CA PRO A 159 10.17 11.22 -1.39
C PRO A 159 9.75 12.49 -2.13
N ASP A 160 10.33 13.63 -1.76
CA ASP A 160 10.07 14.95 -2.36
C ASP A 160 11.10 15.36 -3.40
N ALA A 161 12.15 14.58 -3.58
CA ALA A 161 13.21 14.87 -4.55
C ALA A 161 12.68 14.77 -5.99
N PRO A 162 13.03 15.70 -6.89
CA PRO A 162 12.48 15.75 -8.24
C PRO A 162 12.98 14.62 -9.15
N ASP A 163 14.07 13.96 -8.76
CA ASP A 163 14.69 12.83 -9.44
C ASP A 163 14.07 11.47 -9.05
N ARG A 164 12.99 11.49 -8.26
CA ARG A 164 12.20 10.29 -7.86
C ARG A 164 10.74 10.56 -8.07
N TYR A 165 10.09 9.77 -8.94
CA TYR A 165 8.72 10.08 -9.31
C TYR A 165 7.95 8.87 -9.85
N PHE A 166 6.63 8.96 -9.70
CA PHE A 166 5.68 8.10 -10.39
C PHE A 166 5.44 8.59 -11.82
N TYR A 167 5.21 7.65 -12.74
CA TYR A 167 4.66 7.95 -14.05
C TYR A 167 3.60 6.92 -14.43
N PHE A 168 2.63 7.35 -15.25
CA PHE A 168 1.53 6.53 -15.71
C PHE A 168 1.41 6.67 -17.22
N ALA A 169 1.50 5.56 -17.95
CA ALA A 169 1.42 5.58 -19.40
C ALA A 169 0.04 6.09 -19.87
N GLY A 170 0.04 7.17 -20.64
CA GLY A 170 -1.18 7.80 -21.15
C GLY A 170 -1.88 8.76 -20.20
N TYR A 171 -1.34 9.01 -19.00
CA TYR A 171 -1.93 9.92 -18.01
C TYR A 171 -0.91 10.99 -17.59
N ASP A 172 -1.35 12.24 -17.56
CA ASP A 172 -0.58 13.34 -16.98
C ASP A 172 -1.02 13.60 -15.54
N VAL A 173 -0.23 13.09 -14.60
CA VAL A 173 -0.47 13.25 -13.17
C VAL A 173 0.26 14.50 -12.68
N LYS A 174 -0.47 15.44 -12.07
CA LYS A 174 0.09 16.74 -11.62
C LYS A 174 1.19 16.59 -10.59
N ASP A 175 0.95 15.77 -9.57
CA ASP A 175 1.94 15.49 -8.51
C ASP A 175 2.47 14.07 -8.68
N LYS A 176 3.75 13.98 -9.07
CA LYS A 176 4.44 12.72 -9.36
C LYS A 176 5.36 12.27 -8.23
N LYS A 177 5.52 13.07 -7.19
CA LYS A 177 6.41 12.77 -6.07
C LYS A 177 6.07 11.44 -5.40
N LEU A 178 7.05 10.79 -4.78
CA LEU A 178 6.81 9.58 -3.99
C LEU A 178 6.00 9.85 -2.72
N SER A 179 6.03 11.10 -2.22
CA SER A 179 5.17 11.59 -1.12
C SER A 179 3.75 11.93 -1.57
N SER A 180 3.43 11.84 -2.87
CA SER A 180 2.11 12.21 -3.37
C SER A 180 1.06 11.14 -3.08
N MET A 181 -0.17 11.61 -2.83
CA MET A 181 -1.35 10.77 -2.69
C MET A 181 -2.27 10.98 -3.88
N GLY A 182 -2.81 9.90 -4.46
CA GLY A 182 -3.68 10.04 -5.61
C GLY A 182 -4.22 8.73 -6.16
N VAL A 183 -5.21 8.89 -7.03
CA VAL A 183 -5.90 7.82 -7.77
C VAL A 183 -5.69 8.04 -9.25
N VAL A 184 -5.43 6.96 -9.99
CA VAL A 184 -5.47 6.93 -11.45
C VAL A 184 -6.28 5.71 -11.87
N ASP A 185 -7.37 5.94 -12.59
CA ASP A 185 -8.28 4.88 -13.01
C ASP A 185 -7.91 4.35 -14.40
N GLY A 186 -8.23 3.08 -14.65
CA GLY A 186 -8.08 2.47 -15.98
C GLY A 186 -6.63 2.29 -16.45
N VAL A 187 -5.70 2.02 -15.52
CA VAL A 187 -4.27 1.90 -15.80
C VAL A 187 -3.91 0.48 -16.20
N VAL A 188 -3.07 0.32 -17.21
CA VAL A 188 -2.42 -0.96 -17.58
C VAL A 188 -0.90 -0.91 -17.46
N SER A 189 -0.31 0.30 -17.34
CA SER A 189 1.13 0.45 -17.20
C SER A 189 1.47 1.72 -16.44
N PHE A 190 2.34 1.58 -15.44
CA PHE A 190 2.89 2.68 -14.65
C PHE A 190 4.25 2.28 -14.10
N GLY A 191 4.99 3.22 -13.55
CA GLY A 191 6.27 2.94 -12.92
C GLY A 191 6.69 3.94 -11.88
N ILE A 192 7.81 3.62 -11.25
CA ILE A 192 8.55 4.49 -10.33
C ILE A 192 9.97 4.60 -10.86
N VAL A 193 10.41 5.83 -11.05
CA VAL A 193 11.79 6.16 -11.39
C VAL A 193 12.51 6.66 -10.15
N ASP A 194 13.73 6.18 -9.93
CA ASP A 194 14.70 6.74 -9.02
C ASP A 194 16.00 6.96 -9.80
N GLU A 195 16.21 8.19 -10.27
CA GLU A 195 17.39 8.55 -11.07
C GLU A 195 18.67 8.50 -10.23
N TRP A 196 18.56 8.75 -8.92
CA TRP A 196 19.71 8.66 -8.00
C TRP A 196 20.24 7.23 -7.89
N LEU A 197 19.33 6.23 -7.77
CA LEU A 197 19.69 4.82 -7.78
C LEU A 197 19.93 4.29 -9.19
N GLY A 198 19.59 5.06 -10.23
CA GLY A 198 19.64 4.59 -11.61
C GLY A 198 18.62 3.48 -11.88
N LEU A 199 17.45 3.53 -11.27
CA LEU A 199 16.45 2.47 -11.34
C LEU A 199 15.12 2.97 -11.92
N ASP A 200 14.59 2.24 -12.89
CA ASP A 200 13.21 2.37 -13.39
C ASP A 200 12.47 1.05 -13.12
N MET A 201 11.51 1.10 -12.22
CA MET A 201 10.65 -0.02 -11.83
C MET A 201 9.29 0.13 -12.49
N ASN A 202 8.95 -0.81 -13.37
CA ASN A 202 7.72 -0.78 -14.16
C ASN A 202 6.74 -1.85 -13.72
N PHE A 203 5.46 -1.53 -13.78
CA PHE A 203 4.33 -2.45 -13.64
C PHE A 203 3.53 -2.48 -14.94
N TYR A 204 3.29 -3.67 -15.46
CA TYR A 204 2.39 -3.93 -16.59
C TYR A 204 1.29 -4.88 -16.13
N LEU A 205 0.05 -4.54 -16.43
CA LEU A 205 -1.14 -5.25 -15.98
C LEU A 205 -1.88 -5.84 -17.17
N SER A 206 -2.29 -7.10 -17.09
CA SER A 206 -3.07 -7.73 -18.16
C SER A 206 -4.53 -7.24 -18.22
N LYS A 207 -4.98 -6.52 -17.19
CA LYS A 207 -6.31 -5.90 -17.10
C LYS A 207 -6.19 -4.48 -16.57
N PHE A 208 -7.06 -3.59 -17.03
CA PHE A 208 -7.17 -2.24 -16.50
C PHE A 208 -7.44 -2.29 -14.98
N ALA A 209 -6.67 -1.52 -14.22
CA ALA A 209 -6.80 -1.40 -12.76
C ALA A 209 -7.03 0.06 -12.36
N ASN A 210 -7.67 0.28 -11.23
CA ASN A 210 -7.56 1.53 -10.51
C ASN A 210 -6.31 1.45 -9.65
N VAL A 211 -5.45 2.46 -9.75
CA VAL A 211 -4.18 2.53 -9.01
C VAL A 211 -4.29 3.65 -7.97
N TRP A 212 -4.29 3.26 -6.71
CA TRP A 212 -4.18 4.18 -5.59
C TRP A 212 -2.74 4.22 -5.12
N ARG A 213 -2.25 5.40 -4.76
CA ARG A 213 -0.92 5.58 -4.20
C ARG A 213 -0.94 6.58 -3.06
N PHE A 214 -0.09 6.34 -2.07
CA PHE A 214 0.11 7.27 -0.95
C PHE A 214 1.45 6.99 -0.25
N PRO A 215 2.04 8.00 0.43
CA PRO A 215 3.23 7.79 1.25
C PRO A 215 2.86 7.05 2.53
N LEU A 216 3.69 6.14 2.95
CA LEU A 216 3.66 5.57 4.28
C LEU A 216 4.60 6.37 5.16
N GLU A 217 4.05 7.09 6.13
CA GLU A 217 4.78 7.99 7.01
C GLU A 217 4.48 7.68 8.46
N SER A 218 5.46 7.84 9.31
CA SER A 218 5.32 7.74 10.75
C SER A 218 5.77 9.04 11.42
N ILE A 219 5.24 9.31 12.60
CA ILE A 219 5.75 10.40 13.43
C ILE A 219 6.81 9.82 14.36
N SER A 220 7.97 10.44 14.37
CA SER A 220 9.11 10.09 15.21
C SER A 220 9.45 11.24 16.15
N LEU A 221 10.03 10.91 17.30
CA LEU A 221 10.59 11.86 18.23
C LEU A 221 12.11 11.72 18.20
N SER A 222 12.79 12.79 17.77
CA SER A 222 14.24 12.93 17.82
C SER A 222 14.66 13.96 18.88
N GLU A 223 15.96 14.16 19.08
CA GLU A 223 16.49 15.24 19.94
C GLU A 223 16.04 16.64 19.44
N ALA A 224 15.77 16.78 18.16
CA ALA A 224 15.30 18.02 17.53
C ALA A 224 13.77 18.21 17.57
N GLY A 225 13.04 17.27 18.22
CA GLY A 225 11.57 17.31 18.33
C GLY A 225 10.84 16.29 17.48
N PHE A 226 9.52 16.49 17.36
CA PHE A 226 8.67 15.64 16.54
C PHE A 226 8.87 15.92 15.05
N GLU A 227 8.95 14.86 14.27
CA GLU A 227 9.10 14.94 12.82
C GLU A 227 8.34 13.84 12.10
N ARG A 228 7.91 14.14 10.89
CA ARG A 228 7.31 13.18 9.97
C ARG A 228 8.40 12.46 9.20
N VAL A 229 8.39 11.13 9.24
CA VAL A 229 9.39 10.29 8.60
C VAL A 229 8.73 9.41 7.55
N TYR A 230 9.13 9.59 6.30
CA TYR A 230 8.73 8.73 5.20
C TYR A 230 9.36 7.35 5.31
N GLN A 231 8.52 6.31 5.23
CA GLN A 231 8.91 4.91 5.29
C GLN A 231 8.91 4.23 3.92
N GLY A 232 8.13 4.75 2.99
CA GLY A 232 7.96 4.22 1.65
C GLY A 232 6.66 4.68 1.02
N SER A 233 6.40 4.26 -0.22
CA SER A 233 5.13 4.47 -0.90
C SER A 233 4.34 3.18 -0.97
N VAL A 234 3.04 3.27 -0.71
CA VAL A 234 2.08 2.19 -0.89
C VAL A 234 1.35 2.40 -2.20
N ILE A 235 1.20 1.31 -2.95
CA ILE A 235 0.43 1.23 -4.19
C ILE A 235 -0.63 0.15 -3.98
N LEU A 236 -1.88 0.49 -4.22
CA LEU A 236 -2.98 -0.47 -4.26
C LEU A 236 -3.52 -0.57 -5.68
N LEU A 237 -3.32 -1.71 -6.31
CA LEU A 237 -4.00 -2.07 -7.56
C LEU A 237 -5.35 -2.65 -7.20
N ASN A 238 -6.45 -2.14 -7.76
CA ASN A 238 -7.75 -2.64 -7.39
C ASN A 238 -8.72 -2.75 -8.57
N TRP A 239 -9.67 -3.70 -8.45
CA TRP A 239 -10.63 -4.09 -9.48
C TRP A 239 -12.00 -4.40 -8.87
N ASN A 240 -13.06 -3.88 -9.47
CA ASN A 240 -14.42 -4.37 -9.23
C ASN A 240 -14.67 -5.60 -10.10
N ILE A 241 -15.01 -6.72 -9.50
CA ILE A 241 -15.07 -8.03 -10.16
C ILE A 241 -16.45 -8.65 -9.97
N LYS A 242 -17.09 -9.04 -11.09
CA LYS A 242 -18.21 -9.97 -11.07
C LYS A 242 -17.66 -11.39 -11.20
N LEU A 243 -17.51 -12.04 -10.06
CA LEU A 243 -16.88 -13.36 -9.95
C LEU A 243 -17.92 -14.47 -10.07
N SER A 244 -18.05 -15.06 -11.28
CA SER A 244 -18.91 -16.22 -11.50
C SER A 244 -18.22 -17.53 -11.06
N LYS A 245 -17.14 -17.93 -11.72
CA LYS A 245 -16.33 -19.10 -11.37
C LYS A 245 -14.91 -18.73 -11.03
N GLU A 246 -14.24 -18.01 -11.93
CA GLU A 246 -12.87 -17.57 -11.74
C GLU A 246 -12.60 -16.23 -12.39
N TRP A 247 -11.62 -15.52 -11.85
CA TRP A 247 -11.07 -14.31 -12.42
C TRP A 247 -9.55 -14.33 -12.31
N ASN A 248 -8.86 -13.87 -13.35
CA ASN A 248 -7.40 -13.91 -13.43
C ASN A 248 -6.85 -12.53 -13.79
N VAL A 249 -5.71 -12.17 -13.22
CA VAL A 249 -4.91 -11.02 -13.67
C VAL A 249 -3.43 -11.35 -13.56
N GLN A 250 -2.65 -10.87 -14.51
CA GLN A 250 -1.20 -10.94 -14.47
C GLN A 250 -0.64 -9.54 -14.17
N ILE A 251 0.29 -9.48 -13.23
CA ILE A 251 1.08 -8.31 -12.88
C ILE A 251 2.53 -8.62 -13.25
N HIS A 252 3.06 -7.93 -14.23
CA HIS A 252 4.44 -8.04 -14.64
C HIS A 252 5.22 -6.86 -14.10
N LYS A 253 6.17 -7.11 -13.20
CA LYS A 253 7.03 -6.10 -12.61
C LYS A 253 8.45 -6.24 -13.20
N SER A 254 8.93 -5.20 -13.89
CA SER A 254 10.26 -5.19 -14.47
C SER A 254 11.14 -4.10 -13.87
N PHE A 255 12.46 -4.33 -13.89
CA PHE A 255 13.46 -3.45 -13.34
C PHE A 255 14.48 -3.13 -14.41
N LYS A 256 14.63 -1.85 -14.75
CA LYS A 256 15.62 -1.36 -15.72
C LYS A 256 16.62 -0.47 -15.01
N LEU A 257 17.89 -0.65 -15.34
CA LEU A 257 18.93 0.29 -14.94
C LEU A 257 18.91 1.48 -15.90
N LEU A 258 18.85 2.67 -15.34
CA LEU A 258 19.06 3.91 -16.08
C LEU A 258 20.57 4.07 -16.32
N LYS A 259 20.92 4.58 -17.49
CA LYS A 259 22.33 4.82 -17.86
C LYS A 259 22.77 6.19 -17.38
#